data_e3934b62a54ce3420f68a2cfdceca418
#
_entry.id   e3934b62a54ce3420f68a2cfdceca418
#
_cell.length_a   1.000
_cell.length_b   1.000
_cell.length_c   1.000
_cell.angle_alpha   90.00
_cell.angle_beta   90.00
_cell.angle_gamma   90.00
#
_symmetry.space_group_name_H-M   'P 1'
#
loop_
_entity.id
_entity.type
_entity.pdbx_description
1 polymer ?
#
loop_
_entity_poly.entity_id
_entity_poly.type
_entity_poly.pdbx_seq_one_letter_code
_entity_poly.pdbx_strand_id
1 'polypeptide(L)'
;DELRALERANLDTQAQRAELLTAYHLPVDYTDDIYSCPRCHDTGYVQGQPCECLLRRYNAELTRDLSRLLQHGDESFEHFDLTLYDENARPKMERVFQVCRSFAQTFRPGTMNLLLQGGTGLGKTYLSACIARVVAGAGYAVAYETAASAFDAFECAKFQRGSADGEAAAQRVEQYLGCDL
;
A
#
# COMPACT_ATOMS: atom_id res chain seq x y z
N ASP A 1 16.62 -49.10 -1.05
CA ASP A 1 15.88 -49.63 -2.23
C ASP A 1 14.65 -48.80 -2.59
N GLU A 2 13.92 -48.20 -1.64
CA GLU A 2 12.74 -47.38 -1.92
C GLU A 2 13.10 -46.09 -2.70
N LEU A 3 14.18 -45.41 -2.35
CA LEU A 3 14.63 -44.18 -3.05
C LEU A 3 14.95 -44.49 -4.53
N ARG A 4 15.61 -45.62 -4.84
CA ARG A 4 15.89 -45.99 -6.21
C ARG A 4 14.64 -46.40 -7.01
N ALA A 5 13.63 -46.94 -6.35
CA ALA A 5 12.34 -47.22 -6.98
C ALA A 5 11.58 -45.92 -7.31
N LEU A 6 11.59 -44.95 -6.39
CA LEU A 6 11.02 -43.61 -6.60
C LEU A 6 11.73 -42.84 -7.72
N GLU A 7 13.07 -42.90 -7.77
CA GLU A 7 13.85 -42.29 -8.86
C GLU A 7 13.48 -42.85 -10.22
N ARG A 8 13.35 -44.18 -10.34
CA ARG A 8 12.94 -44.81 -11.60
C ARG A 8 11.53 -44.44 -12.01
N ALA A 9 10.56 -44.47 -11.06
CA ALA A 9 9.19 -44.10 -11.34
C ALA A 9 9.07 -42.62 -11.78
N ASN A 10 9.89 -41.74 -11.20
CA ASN A 10 9.94 -40.34 -11.58
C ASN A 10 10.52 -40.17 -13.00
N LEU A 11 11.61 -40.87 -13.32
CA LEU A 11 12.20 -40.85 -14.67
C LEU A 11 11.23 -41.36 -15.73
N ASP A 12 10.50 -42.47 -15.44
CA ASP A 12 9.49 -42.99 -16.34
C ASP A 12 8.35 -41.97 -16.58
N THR A 13 7.91 -41.28 -15.52
CA THR A 13 6.88 -40.26 -15.64
C THR A 13 7.37 -39.06 -16.46
N GLN A 14 8.63 -38.64 -16.28
CA GLN A 14 9.23 -37.56 -17.07
C GLN A 14 9.36 -37.94 -18.55
N ALA A 15 9.74 -39.20 -18.84
CA ALA A 15 9.81 -39.70 -20.20
C ALA A 15 8.42 -39.69 -20.88
N GLN A 16 7.39 -40.20 -20.19
CA GLN A 16 6.02 -40.16 -20.67
C GLN A 16 5.52 -38.73 -20.93
N ARG A 17 5.83 -37.78 -20.03
CA ARG A 17 5.52 -36.37 -20.23
C ARG A 17 6.16 -35.85 -21.52
N ALA A 18 7.46 -36.11 -21.72
CA ALA A 18 8.18 -35.65 -22.90
C ALA A 18 7.62 -36.26 -24.21
N GLU A 19 7.25 -37.53 -24.20
CA GLU A 19 6.62 -38.21 -25.35
C GLU A 19 5.26 -37.54 -25.69
N LEU A 20 4.42 -37.26 -24.69
CA LEU A 20 3.12 -36.60 -24.89
C LEU A 20 3.29 -35.19 -25.45
N LEU A 21 4.18 -34.38 -24.86
CA LEU A 21 4.45 -33.04 -25.37
C LEU A 21 4.92 -33.07 -26.84
N THR A 22 5.80 -33.98 -27.17
CA THR A 22 6.28 -34.17 -28.55
C THR A 22 5.17 -34.60 -29.49
N ALA A 23 4.33 -35.56 -29.09
CA ALA A 23 3.20 -36.04 -29.87
C ALA A 23 2.17 -34.95 -30.20
N TYR A 24 1.99 -33.98 -29.29
CA TYR A 24 1.09 -32.85 -29.50
C TYR A 24 1.79 -31.61 -30.04
N HIS A 25 3.06 -31.67 -30.42
CA HIS A 25 3.87 -30.55 -30.92
C HIS A 25 3.95 -29.37 -29.95
N LEU A 26 3.95 -29.66 -28.64
CA LEU A 26 4.05 -28.66 -27.57
C LEU A 26 5.52 -28.52 -27.14
N PRO A 27 5.94 -27.32 -26.72
CA PRO A 27 7.29 -27.12 -26.18
C PRO A 27 7.50 -27.88 -24.88
N VAL A 28 8.75 -28.21 -24.54
CA VAL A 28 9.11 -29.04 -23.36
C VAL A 28 8.68 -28.37 -22.05
N ASP A 29 8.65 -27.04 -22.00
CA ASP A 29 8.27 -26.19 -20.88
C ASP A 29 6.77 -25.83 -20.83
N TYR A 30 5.96 -26.44 -21.71
CA TYR A 30 4.52 -26.15 -21.82
C TYR A 30 3.76 -26.37 -20.50
N THR A 31 4.18 -27.30 -19.69
CA THR A 31 3.56 -27.62 -18.38
C THR A 31 4.32 -27.02 -17.19
N ASP A 32 5.33 -26.21 -17.43
CA ASP A 32 6.08 -25.55 -16.36
C ASP A 32 5.25 -24.42 -15.75
N ASP A 33 5.47 -24.17 -14.47
CA ASP A 33 4.76 -23.11 -13.75
C ASP A 33 5.09 -21.73 -14.35
N ILE A 34 4.06 -20.96 -14.64
CA ILE A 34 4.19 -19.58 -15.12
C ILE A 34 4.17 -18.65 -13.92
N TYR A 35 5.33 -18.12 -13.56
CA TYR A 35 5.45 -17.19 -12.46
C TYR A 35 5.27 -15.74 -12.92
N SER A 36 4.45 -14.98 -12.18
CA SER A 36 4.29 -13.52 -12.37
C SER A 36 5.56 -12.78 -11.97
N CYS A 37 6.29 -13.32 -10.98
CA CYS A 37 7.56 -12.78 -10.52
C CYS A 37 8.70 -13.78 -10.71
N PRO A 38 9.63 -13.55 -11.67
CA PRO A 38 10.75 -14.46 -11.91
C PRO A 38 11.79 -14.47 -10.77
N ARG A 39 11.75 -13.48 -9.84
CA ARG A 39 12.73 -13.40 -8.74
C ARG A 39 12.36 -14.27 -7.55
N CYS A 40 11.10 -14.32 -7.18
CA CYS A 40 10.64 -15.08 -6.02
C CYS A 40 9.75 -16.26 -6.38
N HIS A 41 9.47 -16.48 -7.67
CA HIS A 41 8.54 -17.50 -8.13
C HIS A 41 7.20 -17.45 -7.37
N ASP A 42 6.65 -16.24 -7.26
CA ASP A 42 5.37 -15.90 -6.61
C ASP A 42 5.27 -16.23 -5.11
N THR A 43 6.36 -16.63 -4.46
CA THR A 43 6.42 -16.85 -3.01
C THR A 43 6.39 -15.57 -2.20
N GLY A 44 6.67 -14.41 -2.81
CA GLY A 44 6.76 -13.11 -2.16
C GLY A 44 8.05 -12.87 -1.37
N TYR A 45 8.95 -13.84 -1.27
CA TYR A 45 10.19 -13.75 -0.49
C TYR A 45 11.41 -14.22 -1.29
N VAL A 46 12.56 -13.58 -1.05
CA VAL A 46 13.86 -13.98 -1.58
C VAL A 46 14.85 -13.99 -0.43
N GLN A 47 15.42 -15.16 -0.11
CA GLN A 47 16.37 -15.34 1.01
C GLN A 47 15.83 -14.81 2.36
N GLY A 48 14.53 -15.01 2.61
CA GLY A 48 13.88 -14.56 3.85
C GLY A 48 13.52 -13.07 3.91
N GLN A 49 13.85 -12.30 2.85
CA GLN A 49 13.46 -10.91 2.73
C GLN A 49 12.25 -10.75 1.81
N PRO A 50 11.34 -9.79 2.07
CA PRO A 50 10.21 -9.51 1.19
C PRO A 50 10.70 -9.15 -0.22
N CYS A 51 10.10 -9.81 -1.23
CA CYS A 51 10.39 -9.49 -2.62
C CYS A 51 9.73 -8.17 -3.03
N GLU A 52 10.37 -7.45 -3.94
CA GLU A 52 9.83 -6.20 -4.49
C GLU A 52 8.40 -6.34 -5.05
N CYS A 53 8.05 -7.50 -5.62
CA CYS A 53 6.69 -7.75 -6.09
C CYS A 53 5.65 -7.79 -4.96
N LEU A 54 6.02 -8.34 -3.80
CA LEU A 54 5.17 -8.33 -2.60
C LEU A 54 5.03 -6.91 -2.05
N LEU A 55 6.14 -6.19 -1.90
CA LEU A 55 6.13 -4.80 -1.44
C LEU A 55 5.29 -3.90 -2.35
N ARG A 56 5.40 -4.07 -3.66
CA ARG A 56 4.60 -3.31 -4.64
C ARG A 56 3.10 -3.60 -4.48
N ARG A 57 2.70 -4.86 -4.30
CA ARG A 57 1.30 -5.22 -4.08
C ARG A 57 0.78 -4.68 -2.74
N TYR A 58 1.58 -4.78 -1.69
CA TYR A 58 1.26 -4.25 -0.37
C TYR A 58 1.04 -2.72 -0.43
N ASN A 59 1.97 -1.98 -1.04
CA ASN A 59 1.87 -0.54 -1.19
C ASN A 59 0.66 -0.11 -2.04
N ALA A 60 0.36 -0.87 -3.10
CA ALA A 60 -0.83 -0.62 -3.92
C ALA A 60 -2.13 -0.81 -3.12
N GLU A 61 -2.17 -1.80 -2.23
CA GLU A 61 -3.33 -2.04 -1.37
C GLU A 61 -3.49 -0.95 -0.31
N LEU A 62 -2.42 -0.54 0.36
CA LEU A 62 -2.43 0.61 1.28
C LEU A 62 -2.97 1.88 0.59
N THR A 63 -2.49 2.16 -0.62
CA THR A 63 -2.94 3.32 -1.40
C THR A 63 -4.42 3.19 -1.80
N ARG A 64 -4.88 1.97 -2.10
CA ARG A 64 -6.28 1.73 -2.45
C ARG A 64 -7.22 1.93 -1.26
N ASP A 65 -6.84 1.47 -0.07
CA ASP A 65 -7.62 1.63 1.14
C ASP A 65 -7.68 3.11 1.55
N LEU A 66 -6.56 3.81 1.47
CA LEU A 66 -6.52 5.25 1.66
C LEU A 66 -7.44 5.99 0.66
N SER A 67 -7.44 5.56 -0.62
CA SER A 67 -8.28 6.18 -1.67
C SER A 67 -9.77 6.05 -1.42
N ARG A 68 -10.23 5.04 -0.66
CA ARG A 68 -11.63 4.91 -0.25
C ARG A 68 -12.04 5.92 0.81
N LEU A 69 -11.09 6.42 1.60
CA LEU A 69 -11.32 7.41 2.65
C LEU A 69 -11.23 8.84 2.10
N LEU A 70 -10.52 9.05 0.98
CA LEU A 70 -10.37 10.34 0.33
C LEU A 70 -11.58 10.65 -0.57
N GLN A 71 -12.11 11.85 -0.46
CA GLN A 71 -13.40 12.24 -1.07
C GLN A 71 -13.40 12.19 -2.61
N HIS A 72 -12.27 12.44 -3.26
CA HIS A 72 -12.18 12.55 -4.71
C HIS A 72 -11.30 11.48 -5.35
N GLY A 73 -10.42 10.84 -4.60
CA GLY A 73 -9.66 9.68 -5.04
C GLY A 73 -8.50 9.95 -6.01
N ASP A 74 -8.32 11.18 -6.48
CA ASP A 74 -7.30 11.60 -7.46
C ASP A 74 -6.38 12.74 -6.99
N GLU A 75 -6.47 13.10 -5.69
CA GLU A 75 -5.60 14.14 -5.12
C GLU A 75 -4.13 13.74 -5.28
N SER A 76 -3.40 14.53 -6.05
CA SER A 76 -1.96 14.37 -6.26
C SER A 76 -1.27 15.73 -6.34
N PHE A 77 0.03 15.74 -6.06
CA PHE A 77 0.83 16.95 -6.20
C PHE A 77 0.90 17.44 -7.66
N GLU A 78 0.75 16.54 -8.62
CA GLU A 78 0.76 16.86 -10.06
C GLU A 78 -0.50 17.60 -10.49
N HIS A 79 -1.63 17.36 -9.82
CA HIS A 79 -2.92 17.98 -10.13
C HIS A 79 -3.23 19.21 -9.25
N PHE A 80 -2.31 19.58 -8.34
CA PHE A 80 -2.50 20.76 -7.50
C PHE A 80 -2.33 22.04 -8.32
N ASP A 81 -3.43 22.76 -8.51
CA ASP A 81 -3.47 23.95 -9.36
C ASP A 81 -3.20 25.23 -8.57
N LEU A 82 -1.99 25.77 -8.72
CA LEU A 82 -1.60 27.06 -8.12
C LEU A 82 -2.26 28.27 -8.78
N THR A 83 -2.86 28.11 -9.97
CA THR A 83 -3.51 29.24 -10.66
C THR A 83 -4.83 29.65 -10.00
N LEU A 84 -5.40 28.78 -9.16
CA LEU A 84 -6.61 29.08 -8.37
C LEU A 84 -6.38 30.15 -7.29
N TYR A 85 -5.13 30.47 -6.97
CA TYR A 85 -4.79 31.48 -5.98
C TYR A 85 -4.49 32.82 -6.66
N ASP A 86 -4.91 33.92 -6.02
CA ASP A 86 -4.59 35.26 -6.48
C ASP A 86 -3.07 35.51 -6.51
N GLU A 87 -2.65 36.55 -7.27
CA GLU A 87 -1.24 36.87 -7.46
C GLU A 87 -0.46 37.13 -6.16
N ASN A 88 -1.13 37.64 -5.12
CA ASN A 88 -0.51 37.93 -3.83
C ASN A 88 -0.36 36.66 -2.97
N ALA A 89 -1.33 35.74 -3.04
CA ALA A 89 -1.33 34.50 -2.28
C ALA A 89 -0.48 33.40 -2.94
N ARG A 90 -0.38 33.40 -4.26
CA ARG A 90 0.30 32.35 -5.04
C ARG A 90 1.74 32.07 -4.59
N PRO A 91 2.63 33.07 -4.38
CA PRO A 91 4.01 32.78 -3.95
C PRO A 91 4.09 32.14 -2.55
N LYS A 92 3.11 32.43 -1.68
CA LYS A 92 3.02 31.79 -0.37
C LYS A 92 2.55 30.34 -0.50
N MET A 93 1.53 30.11 -1.34
CA MET A 93 1.01 28.75 -1.58
C MET A 93 2.02 27.86 -2.29
N GLU A 94 2.81 28.39 -3.20
CA GLU A 94 3.91 27.65 -3.82
C GLU A 94 4.92 27.17 -2.77
N ARG A 95 5.29 28.00 -1.81
CA ARG A 95 6.16 27.60 -0.69
C ARG A 95 5.52 26.51 0.16
N VAL A 96 4.24 26.65 0.50
CA VAL A 96 3.49 25.63 1.25
C VAL A 96 3.45 24.32 0.48
N PHE A 97 3.17 24.37 -0.81
CA PHE A 97 3.17 23.22 -1.70
C PHE A 97 4.54 22.49 -1.69
N GLN A 98 5.64 23.25 -1.83
CA GLN A 98 6.99 22.66 -1.83
C GLN A 98 7.33 22.04 -0.47
N VAL A 99 6.92 22.64 0.64
CA VAL A 99 7.10 22.06 1.99
C VAL A 99 6.32 20.73 2.11
N CYS A 100 5.05 20.71 1.70
CA CYS A 100 4.24 19.51 1.76
C CYS A 100 4.81 18.39 0.88
N ARG A 101 5.23 18.73 -0.35
CA ARG A 101 5.84 17.78 -1.28
C ARG A 101 7.16 17.22 -0.74
N SER A 102 8.02 18.09 -0.23
CA SER A 102 9.30 17.68 0.39
C SER A 102 9.06 16.80 1.60
N PHE A 103 8.12 17.17 2.49
CA PHE A 103 7.75 16.38 3.65
C PHE A 103 7.33 14.96 3.24
N ALA A 104 6.44 14.83 2.25
CA ALA A 104 5.96 13.54 1.78
C ALA A 104 7.09 12.67 1.17
N GLN A 105 7.97 13.27 0.38
CA GLN A 105 9.06 12.56 -0.29
C GLN A 105 10.19 12.13 0.65
N THR A 106 10.41 12.88 1.74
CA THR A 106 11.47 12.60 2.70
C THR A 106 10.96 11.98 4.00
N PHE A 107 9.67 11.64 4.04
CA PHE A 107 9.03 11.07 5.23
C PHE A 107 9.76 9.81 5.72
N ARG A 108 9.94 9.75 7.05
CA ARG A 108 10.42 8.58 7.78
C ARG A 108 9.74 8.55 9.14
N PRO A 109 9.50 7.39 9.75
CA PRO A 109 9.04 7.30 11.14
C PRO A 109 9.92 8.16 12.06
N GLY A 110 9.29 9.02 12.87
CA GLY A 110 9.98 10.00 13.71
C GLY A 110 10.27 11.35 13.06
N THR A 111 9.86 11.58 11.82
CA THR A 111 9.86 12.92 11.22
C THR A 111 8.95 13.86 12.05
N MET A 112 9.34 15.14 12.14
CA MET A 112 8.52 16.15 12.86
C MET A 112 7.13 16.27 12.25
N ASN A 113 6.12 16.50 13.10
CA ASN A 113 4.74 16.67 12.66
C ASN A 113 4.57 17.91 11.79
N LEU A 114 3.68 17.82 10.80
CA LEU A 114 3.30 18.93 9.93
C LEU A 114 1.90 19.42 10.31
N LEU A 115 1.78 20.72 10.65
CA LEU A 115 0.51 21.37 10.93
C LEU A 115 0.13 22.29 9.77
N LEU A 116 -1.01 22.02 9.12
CA LEU A 116 -1.60 22.87 8.09
C LEU A 116 -2.68 23.77 8.70
N GLN A 117 -2.43 25.08 8.79
CA GLN A 117 -3.33 26.05 9.38
C GLN A 117 -3.75 27.12 8.36
N GLY A 118 -5.02 27.54 8.40
CA GLY A 118 -5.56 28.57 7.51
C GLY A 118 -7.08 28.49 7.38
N GLY A 119 -7.68 29.42 6.64
CA GLY A 119 -9.12 29.48 6.35
C GLY A 119 -9.63 28.26 5.58
N THR A 120 -10.95 28.14 5.44
CA THR A 120 -11.59 27.12 4.61
C THR A 120 -11.29 27.34 3.13
N GLY A 121 -11.28 26.29 2.32
CA GLY A 121 -11.07 26.37 0.86
C GLY A 121 -9.63 26.60 0.40
N LEU A 122 -8.65 26.68 1.31
CA LEU A 122 -7.24 26.92 0.95
C LEU A 122 -6.44 25.65 0.58
N GLY A 123 -7.08 24.53 0.28
CA GLY A 123 -6.40 23.32 -0.16
C GLY A 123 -5.71 22.49 0.94
N LYS A 124 -5.97 22.75 2.24
CA LYS A 124 -5.35 21.96 3.34
C LYS A 124 -5.65 20.48 3.25
N THR A 125 -6.93 20.14 3.07
CA THR A 125 -7.38 18.74 2.92
C THR A 125 -6.77 18.10 1.68
N TYR A 126 -6.70 18.81 0.57
CA TYR A 126 -6.08 18.34 -0.65
C TYR A 126 -4.58 18.04 -0.45
N LEU A 127 -3.83 18.97 0.14
CA LEU A 127 -2.40 18.78 0.41
C LEU A 127 -2.13 17.65 1.41
N SER A 128 -2.98 17.51 2.46
CA SER A 128 -2.85 16.39 3.40
C SER A 128 -3.14 15.05 2.72
N ALA A 129 -4.11 15.00 1.81
CA ALA A 129 -4.40 13.82 0.99
C ALA A 129 -3.22 13.46 0.06
N CYS A 130 -2.61 14.45 -0.61
CA CYS A 130 -1.40 14.25 -1.41
C CYS A 130 -0.25 13.65 -0.58
N ILE A 131 -0.02 14.18 0.63
CA ILE A 131 1.01 13.67 1.54
C ILE A 131 0.71 12.21 1.88
N ALA A 132 -0.51 11.92 2.34
CA ALA A 132 -0.94 10.59 2.73
C ALA A 132 -0.72 9.56 1.60
N ARG A 133 -1.06 9.91 0.36
CA ARG A 133 -0.86 9.04 -0.83
C ARG A 133 0.62 8.76 -1.11
N VAL A 134 1.45 9.79 -1.09
CA VAL A 134 2.89 9.62 -1.36
C VAL A 134 3.54 8.76 -0.29
N VAL A 135 3.20 8.98 0.99
CA VAL A 135 3.73 8.21 2.12
C VAL A 135 3.24 6.76 2.08
N ALA A 136 1.94 6.53 1.82
CA ALA A 136 1.41 5.17 1.64
C ALA A 136 2.03 4.47 0.42
N GLY A 137 2.20 5.17 -0.69
CA GLY A 137 2.88 4.65 -1.89
C GLY A 137 4.35 4.29 -1.67
N ALA A 138 5.00 4.90 -0.68
CA ALA A 138 6.35 4.54 -0.24
C ALA A 138 6.38 3.32 0.71
N GLY A 139 5.20 2.80 1.12
CA GLY A 139 5.08 1.58 1.92
C GLY A 139 4.92 1.80 3.42
N TYR A 140 4.66 3.04 3.83
CA TYR A 140 4.37 3.35 5.22
C TYR A 140 2.88 3.16 5.53
N ALA A 141 2.57 2.74 6.75
CA ALA A 141 1.20 2.65 7.24
C ALA A 141 0.65 4.06 7.53
N VAL A 142 -0.45 4.42 6.88
CA VAL A 142 -1.06 5.75 7.00
C VAL A 142 -2.49 5.63 7.51
N ALA A 143 -2.82 6.37 8.56
CA ALA A 143 -4.19 6.57 9.02
C ALA A 143 -4.66 7.98 8.63
N TYR A 144 -5.68 8.06 7.77
CA TYR A 144 -6.27 9.32 7.32
C TYR A 144 -7.71 9.44 7.80
N GLU A 145 -7.94 10.29 8.78
CA GLU A 145 -9.23 10.32 9.47
C GLU A 145 -9.57 11.74 9.94
N THR A 146 -10.84 12.01 10.18
CA THR A 146 -11.26 13.22 10.87
C THR A 146 -11.05 13.09 12.39
N ALA A 147 -10.77 14.19 13.06
CA ALA A 147 -10.65 14.19 14.52
C ALA A 147 -11.91 13.64 15.21
N ALA A 148 -13.11 13.98 14.71
CA ALA A 148 -14.37 13.49 15.24
C ALA A 148 -14.44 11.96 15.17
N SER A 149 -14.18 11.38 13.99
CA SER A 149 -14.24 9.94 13.77
C SER A 149 -13.17 9.19 14.57
N ALA A 150 -11.98 9.78 14.74
CA ALA A 150 -10.95 9.20 15.58
C ALA A 150 -11.39 9.20 17.07
N PHE A 151 -11.92 10.31 17.58
CA PHE A 151 -12.42 10.37 18.96
C PHE A 151 -13.57 9.39 19.19
N ASP A 152 -14.52 9.29 18.27
CA ASP A 152 -15.63 8.33 18.35
C ASP A 152 -15.10 6.88 18.42
N ALA A 153 -14.05 6.54 17.66
CA ALA A 153 -13.43 5.23 17.71
C ALA A 153 -12.81 4.95 19.10
N PHE A 154 -12.08 5.91 19.67
CA PHE A 154 -11.50 5.77 21.02
C PHE A 154 -12.58 5.66 22.11
N GLU A 155 -13.65 6.43 21.99
CA GLU A 155 -14.78 6.38 22.93
C GLU A 155 -15.50 5.03 22.85
N CYS A 156 -15.85 4.59 21.65
CA CYS A 156 -16.53 3.32 21.41
C CYS A 156 -15.68 2.13 21.92
N ALA A 157 -14.39 2.10 21.58
CA ALA A 157 -13.48 1.05 22.05
C ALA A 157 -13.36 1.02 23.58
N LYS A 158 -13.47 2.17 24.25
CA LYS A 158 -13.38 2.26 25.71
C LYS A 158 -14.67 1.85 26.42
N PHE A 159 -15.83 2.28 25.92
CA PHE A 159 -17.09 2.19 26.65
C PHE A 159 -18.03 1.08 26.15
N GLN A 160 -17.82 0.54 24.94
CA GLN A 160 -18.65 -0.52 24.35
C GLN A 160 -17.92 -1.86 24.22
N ARG A 161 -17.06 -2.18 25.18
CA ARG A 161 -16.30 -3.44 25.21
C ARG A 161 -17.25 -4.64 25.21
N GLY A 162 -16.98 -5.62 24.33
CA GLY A 162 -17.76 -6.86 24.21
C GLY A 162 -18.98 -6.74 23.28
N SER A 163 -19.17 -5.61 22.62
CA SER A 163 -20.08 -5.49 21.46
C SER A 163 -19.30 -5.57 20.14
N ALA A 164 -19.98 -5.95 19.05
CA ALA A 164 -19.37 -5.99 17.72
C ALA A 164 -18.80 -4.61 17.32
N ASP A 165 -19.50 -3.53 17.65
CA ASP A 165 -19.07 -2.16 17.37
C ASP A 165 -17.83 -1.79 18.20
N GLY A 166 -17.77 -2.21 19.46
CA GLY A 166 -16.63 -1.99 20.34
C GLY A 166 -15.37 -2.75 19.88
N GLU A 167 -15.53 -3.96 19.36
CA GLU A 167 -14.42 -4.75 18.79
C GLU A 167 -13.90 -4.11 17.48
N ALA A 168 -14.79 -3.68 16.59
CA ALA A 168 -14.42 -2.97 15.37
C ALA A 168 -13.72 -1.64 15.69
N ALA A 169 -14.20 -0.90 16.69
CA ALA A 169 -13.56 0.34 17.15
C ALA A 169 -12.18 0.09 17.74
N ALA A 170 -12.01 -0.99 18.52
CA ALA A 170 -10.71 -1.37 19.08
C ALA A 170 -9.67 -1.68 17.99
N GLN A 171 -10.06 -2.39 16.93
CA GLN A 171 -9.19 -2.63 15.78
C GLN A 171 -8.77 -1.33 15.09
N ARG A 172 -9.69 -0.37 14.91
CA ARG A 172 -9.36 0.95 14.35
C ARG A 172 -8.38 1.72 15.24
N VAL A 173 -8.57 1.69 16.56
CA VAL A 173 -7.64 2.32 17.50
C VAL A 173 -6.25 1.68 17.41
N GLU A 174 -6.15 0.34 17.30
CA GLU A 174 -4.87 -0.33 17.08
C GLU A 174 -4.21 0.12 15.77
N GLN A 175 -4.98 0.30 14.69
CA GLN A 175 -4.46 0.86 13.44
C GLN A 175 -3.90 2.28 13.62
N TYR A 176 -4.62 3.15 14.36
CA TYR A 176 -4.13 4.51 14.63
C TYR A 176 -2.85 4.54 15.46
N LEU A 177 -2.73 3.63 16.45
CA LEU A 177 -1.54 3.54 17.30
C LEU A 177 -0.35 2.88 16.61
N GLY A 178 -0.61 2.08 15.57
CA GLY A 178 0.41 1.34 14.83
C GLY A 178 0.79 1.98 13.48
N CYS A 179 0.17 3.11 13.07
CA CYS A 179 0.53 3.76 11.82
C CYS A 179 1.82 4.58 11.94
N ASP A 180 2.46 4.82 10.79
CA ASP A 180 3.68 5.64 10.68
C ASP A 180 3.36 7.13 10.52
N LEU A 181 2.18 7.45 9.91
CA LEU A 181 1.67 8.81 9.67
C LEU A 181 0.17 8.86 9.93
#